data_07fea7926e9f8ee8ceb3b23b62823365
#
_entry.id   07fea7926e9f8ee8ceb3b23b62823365
#
_cell.length_a   1.000
_cell.length_b   1.000
_cell.length_c   1.000
_cell.angle_alpha   90.00
_cell.angle_beta   90.00
_cell.angle_gamma   90.00
#
_symmetry.space_group_name_H-M   'P 1'
#
loop_
_entity.id
_entity.type
_entity.pdbx_description
1 polymer ?
#
loop_
_entity_poly.entity_id
_entity_poly.type
_entity_poly.pdbx_seq_one_letter_code
_entity_poly.pdbx_strand_id
1 'polypeptide(L)'
;AVEYLNTLPTAAAVELLAALPLPRAVKLLEAPELQRAGELVATLPPARAAALLGLMADDRATDIVHELDQDERARLVPLIGAEARQVIQTLLSYPPDTAGALMTTEFVSVPANWTVGQTLQHIREVERTRETVYAIYVLDPASGQLRQVVTMRRLITGLPDESILDVAQVNAPVTVDVAMDQEEVARLIRRHDLLAIPVVDDQQQMLGIVTVDDVLDALIEESTEDAHKFGGMEALDKPYM
;
A
#
# COMPACT_ATOMS: atom_id res chain seq x y z
N ALA A 1 -6.86 1.92 -21.02
CA ALA A 1 -5.76 2.89 -21.05
C ALA A 1 -4.44 2.20 -20.66
N VAL A 2 -4.43 1.39 -19.61
CA VAL A 2 -3.24 0.65 -19.13
C VAL A 2 -2.75 -0.36 -20.17
N GLU A 3 -3.64 -1.19 -20.73
CA GLU A 3 -3.31 -2.11 -21.83
C GLU A 3 -2.60 -1.40 -22.98
N TYR A 4 -3.04 -0.18 -23.30
CA TYR A 4 -2.39 0.62 -24.33
C TYR A 4 -0.98 1.06 -23.95
N LEU A 5 -0.75 1.44 -22.68
CA LEU A 5 0.59 1.76 -22.17
C LEU A 5 1.53 0.56 -22.23
N ASN A 6 1.04 -0.65 -21.95
CA ASN A 6 1.84 -1.87 -22.06
C ASN A 6 2.29 -2.19 -23.51
N THR A 7 1.53 -1.73 -24.52
CA THR A 7 1.82 -1.99 -25.94
C THR A 7 2.60 -0.86 -26.63
N LEU A 8 2.65 0.34 -26.05
CA LEU A 8 3.37 1.46 -26.63
C LEU A 8 4.90 1.28 -26.52
N PRO A 9 5.66 1.79 -27.50
CA PRO A 9 7.09 1.99 -27.32
C PRO A 9 7.37 2.86 -26.09
N THR A 10 8.41 2.54 -25.32
CA THR A 10 8.76 3.24 -24.06
C THR A 10 8.77 4.74 -24.20
N ALA A 11 9.40 5.27 -25.27
CA ALA A 11 9.47 6.72 -25.52
C ALA A 11 8.06 7.35 -25.63
N ALA A 12 7.13 6.71 -26.34
CA ALA A 12 5.78 7.22 -26.52
C ALA A 12 4.94 7.14 -25.21
N ALA A 13 5.11 6.06 -24.43
CA ALA A 13 4.47 5.90 -23.12
C ALA A 13 4.97 6.99 -22.13
N VAL A 14 6.27 7.24 -22.12
CA VAL A 14 6.91 8.29 -21.29
C VAL A 14 6.43 9.68 -21.67
N GLU A 15 6.36 10.01 -22.99
CA GLU A 15 5.81 11.28 -23.44
C GLU A 15 4.35 11.47 -22.99
N LEU A 16 3.54 10.42 -23.09
CA LEU A 16 2.15 10.44 -22.62
C LEU A 16 2.07 10.70 -21.11
N LEU A 17 2.82 9.96 -20.29
CA LEU A 17 2.85 10.15 -18.85
C LEU A 17 3.42 11.50 -18.43
N ALA A 18 4.38 12.04 -19.18
CA ALA A 18 4.93 13.36 -18.94
C ALA A 18 3.91 14.49 -19.23
N ALA A 19 3.05 14.31 -20.24
CA ALA A 19 2.05 15.29 -20.66
C ALA A 19 0.75 15.26 -19.83
N LEU A 20 0.42 14.13 -19.16
CA LEU A 20 -0.80 13.99 -18.38
C LEU A 20 -0.74 14.83 -17.08
N PRO A 21 -1.88 15.34 -16.57
CA PRO A 21 -1.96 15.86 -15.20
C PRO A 21 -1.50 14.80 -14.18
N LEU A 22 -0.77 15.24 -13.13
CA LEU A 22 -0.20 14.35 -12.10
C LEU A 22 -1.21 13.31 -11.58
N PRO A 23 -2.45 13.66 -11.14
CA PRO A 23 -3.37 12.66 -10.59
C PRO A 23 -3.79 11.58 -11.60
N ARG A 24 -3.78 11.90 -12.91
CA ARG A 24 -4.10 10.93 -13.96
C ARG A 24 -2.92 10.01 -14.25
N ALA A 25 -1.71 10.54 -14.23
CA ALA A 25 -0.51 9.75 -14.42
C ALA A 25 -0.28 8.80 -13.24
N VAL A 26 -0.48 9.26 -12.00
CA VAL A 26 -0.46 8.43 -10.79
C VAL A 26 -1.44 7.26 -10.94
N LYS A 27 -2.71 7.53 -11.20
CA LYS A 27 -3.73 6.49 -11.36
C LYS A 27 -3.42 5.44 -12.45
N LEU A 28 -2.63 5.79 -13.45
CA LEU A 28 -2.18 4.83 -14.47
C LEU A 28 -1.00 3.99 -13.98
N LEU A 29 -0.08 4.57 -13.21
CA LEU A 29 1.08 3.88 -12.66
C LEU A 29 0.70 2.97 -11.47
N GLU A 30 -0.35 3.30 -10.73
CA GLU A 30 -0.90 2.47 -9.64
C GLU A 30 -1.71 1.27 -10.14
N ALA A 31 -2.08 1.25 -11.42
CA ALA A 31 -2.87 0.15 -11.95
C ALA A 31 -2.07 -1.17 -11.96
N PRO A 32 -2.57 -2.24 -11.29
CA PRO A 32 -1.83 -3.51 -11.19
C PRO A 32 -1.57 -4.17 -12.55
N GLU A 33 -2.38 -3.87 -13.55
CA GLU A 33 -2.18 -4.38 -14.91
C GLU A 33 -1.02 -3.71 -15.66
N LEU A 34 -0.38 -2.67 -15.10
CA LEU A 34 0.78 -2.00 -15.72
C LEU A 34 2.07 -2.74 -15.36
N GLN A 35 2.49 -3.64 -16.23
CA GLN A 35 3.62 -4.56 -16.02
C GLN A 35 5.02 -3.92 -16.14
N ARG A 36 5.11 -2.63 -16.48
CA ARG A 36 6.37 -1.93 -16.77
C ARG A 36 6.47 -0.58 -16.05
N ALA A 37 5.90 -0.48 -14.88
CA ALA A 37 5.84 0.77 -14.14
C ALA A 37 7.24 1.29 -13.78
N GLY A 38 8.14 0.42 -13.30
CA GLY A 38 9.53 0.76 -13.00
C GLY A 38 10.30 1.28 -14.21
N GLU A 39 10.23 0.59 -15.35
CA GLU A 39 10.87 1.03 -16.60
C GLU A 39 10.41 2.41 -17.04
N LEU A 40 9.11 2.66 -16.98
CA LEU A 40 8.53 3.96 -17.36
C LEU A 40 8.97 5.07 -16.41
N VAL A 41 8.96 4.81 -15.10
CA VAL A 41 9.39 5.77 -14.07
C VAL A 41 10.90 6.04 -14.19
N ALA A 42 11.73 5.03 -14.45
CA ALA A 42 13.16 5.19 -14.67
C ALA A 42 13.49 6.11 -15.87
N THR A 43 12.66 6.02 -16.93
CA THR A 43 12.85 6.76 -18.17
C THR A 43 12.26 8.19 -18.14
N LEU A 44 11.31 8.47 -17.25
CA LEU A 44 10.72 9.81 -17.09
C LEU A 44 11.77 10.85 -16.68
N PRO A 45 11.52 12.15 -16.98
CA PRO A 45 12.32 13.24 -16.41
C PRO A 45 12.37 13.14 -14.89
N PRO A 46 13.56 13.21 -14.24
CA PRO A 46 13.71 12.89 -12.81
C PRO A 46 12.76 13.66 -11.87
N ALA A 47 12.57 14.95 -12.11
CA ALA A 47 11.64 15.77 -11.33
C ALA A 47 10.18 15.31 -11.48
N ARG A 48 9.81 14.80 -12.65
CA ARG A 48 8.47 14.27 -12.94
C ARG A 48 8.25 12.92 -12.26
N ALA A 49 9.23 12.01 -12.39
CA ALA A 49 9.22 10.72 -11.74
C ALA A 49 9.08 10.86 -10.21
N ALA A 50 9.91 11.71 -9.60
CA ALA A 50 9.85 11.98 -8.17
C ALA A 50 8.51 12.59 -7.71
N ALA A 51 7.91 13.47 -8.52
CA ALA A 51 6.60 14.05 -8.21
C ALA A 51 5.48 13.01 -8.30
N LEU A 52 5.57 12.05 -9.21
CA LEU A 52 4.62 10.95 -9.34
C LEU A 52 4.75 9.99 -8.15
N LEU A 53 5.98 9.51 -7.86
CA LEU A 53 6.25 8.63 -6.72
C LEU A 53 5.81 9.25 -5.38
N GLY A 54 5.97 10.55 -5.20
CA GLY A 54 5.55 11.24 -3.98
C GLY A 54 4.05 11.50 -3.85
N LEU A 55 3.24 11.13 -4.84
CA LEU A 55 1.78 11.26 -4.85
C LEU A 55 1.05 9.91 -4.96
N MET A 56 1.79 8.83 -5.15
CA MET A 56 1.27 7.47 -5.20
C MET A 56 1.02 6.94 -3.79
N ALA A 57 0.23 5.87 -3.69
CA ALA A 57 0.14 5.06 -2.48
C ALA A 57 1.54 4.55 -2.07
N ASP A 58 1.80 4.54 -0.76
CA ASP A 58 3.14 4.33 -0.21
C ASP A 58 3.74 2.97 -0.60
N ASP A 59 2.95 1.91 -0.55
CA ASP A 59 3.30 0.55 -0.97
C ASP A 59 3.63 0.51 -2.46
N ARG A 60 2.74 1.01 -3.32
CA ARG A 60 2.95 1.01 -4.77
C ARG A 60 4.16 1.84 -5.20
N ALA A 61 4.40 2.98 -4.55
CA ALA A 61 5.61 3.77 -4.78
C ALA A 61 6.86 3.00 -4.36
N THR A 62 6.78 2.22 -3.28
CA THR A 62 7.87 1.38 -2.77
C THR A 62 8.19 0.25 -3.73
N ASP A 63 7.18 -0.45 -4.26
CA ASP A 63 7.34 -1.52 -5.26
C ASP A 63 8.06 -0.99 -6.51
N ILE A 64 7.59 0.12 -7.06
CA ILE A 64 8.24 0.74 -8.22
C ILE A 64 9.69 1.11 -7.91
N VAL A 65 9.98 1.68 -6.74
CA VAL A 65 11.36 1.99 -6.34
C VAL A 65 12.18 0.71 -6.14
N HIS A 66 11.56 -0.40 -5.73
CA HIS A 66 12.23 -1.70 -5.62
C HIS A 66 12.62 -2.27 -7.00
N GLU A 67 11.83 -2.06 -8.05
CA GLU A 67 12.14 -2.45 -9.43
C GLU A 67 13.32 -1.66 -10.06
N LEU A 68 13.61 -0.42 -9.55
CA LEU A 68 14.67 0.43 -10.07
C LEU A 68 16.07 -0.13 -9.76
N ASP A 69 17.02 0.09 -10.65
CA ASP A 69 18.42 -0.21 -10.39
C ASP A 69 19.05 0.78 -9.37
N GLN A 70 20.29 0.49 -8.93
CA GLN A 70 20.98 1.28 -7.93
C GLN A 70 21.22 2.73 -8.37
N ASP A 71 21.56 2.95 -9.64
CA ASP A 71 21.85 4.29 -10.18
C ASP A 71 20.56 5.10 -10.33
N GLU A 72 19.48 4.46 -10.76
CA GLU A 72 18.15 5.03 -10.88
C GLU A 72 17.59 5.44 -9.51
N ARG A 73 17.70 4.57 -8.51
CA ARG A 73 17.33 4.89 -7.11
C ARG A 73 18.14 6.08 -6.59
N ALA A 74 19.46 6.07 -6.78
CA ALA A 74 20.32 7.16 -6.34
C ALA A 74 19.97 8.50 -6.99
N ARG A 75 19.44 8.48 -8.23
CA ARG A 75 19.02 9.65 -8.97
C ARG A 75 17.64 10.16 -8.58
N LEU A 76 16.67 9.25 -8.33
CA LEU A 76 15.26 9.60 -8.17
C LEU A 76 14.86 9.81 -6.71
N VAL A 77 15.26 8.92 -5.80
CA VAL A 77 14.84 8.95 -4.39
C VAL A 77 15.16 10.28 -3.68
N PRO A 78 16.33 10.92 -3.88
CA PRO A 78 16.62 12.21 -3.25
C PRO A 78 15.70 13.34 -3.70
N LEU A 79 15.02 13.22 -4.85
CA LEU A 79 14.11 14.22 -5.40
C LEU A 79 12.67 14.06 -4.90
N ILE A 80 12.32 12.92 -4.31
CA ILE A 80 11.01 12.68 -3.69
C ILE A 80 10.87 13.61 -2.47
N GLY A 81 9.67 14.11 -2.22
CA GLY A 81 9.35 14.91 -1.04
C GLY A 81 9.77 14.21 0.27
N ALA A 82 10.22 14.98 1.27
CA ALA A 82 10.86 14.41 2.46
C ALA A 82 9.97 13.40 3.21
N GLU A 83 8.67 13.65 3.30
CA GLU A 83 7.69 12.80 3.98
C GLU A 83 7.55 11.45 3.25
N ALA A 84 7.15 11.46 1.98
CA ALA A 84 7.00 10.25 1.18
C ALA A 84 8.33 9.46 1.07
N ARG A 85 9.46 10.16 0.91
CA ARG A 85 10.77 9.52 0.89
C ARG A 85 11.08 8.76 2.17
N GLN A 86 10.75 9.32 3.34
CA GLN A 86 10.96 8.66 4.62
C GLN A 86 10.12 7.39 4.73
N VAL A 87 8.86 7.44 4.31
CA VAL A 87 7.96 6.28 4.30
C VAL A 87 8.52 5.20 3.36
N ILE A 88 8.79 5.53 2.11
CA ILE A 88 9.37 4.59 1.12
C ILE A 88 10.66 3.96 1.66
N GLN A 89 11.58 4.74 2.26
CA GLN A 89 12.81 4.20 2.84
C GLN A 89 12.55 3.24 4.00
N THR A 90 11.51 3.50 4.80
CA THR A 90 11.11 2.61 5.89
C THR A 90 10.54 1.30 5.33
N LEU A 91 9.63 1.36 4.36
CA LEU A 91 9.06 0.18 3.74
C LEU A 91 10.12 -0.67 3.02
N LEU A 92 11.04 -0.06 2.30
CA LEU A 92 12.18 -0.74 1.66
C LEU A 92 13.15 -1.42 2.64
N SER A 93 13.09 -1.08 3.93
CA SER A 93 13.94 -1.73 4.95
C SER A 93 13.42 -3.08 5.42
N TYR A 94 12.15 -3.40 5.15
CA TYR A 94 11.58 -4.69 5.48
C TYR A 94 12.00 -5.76 4.45
N PRO A 95 12.16 -7.02 4.88
CA PRO A 95 12.45 -8.09 3.94
C PRO A 95 11.30 -8.25 2.94
N PRO A 96 11.59 -8.58 1.67
CA PRO A 96 10.55 -8.91 0.69
C PRO A 96 9.69 -10.08 1.20
N ASP A 97 8.50 -10.25 0.64
CA ASP A 97 7.55 -11.32 0.97
C ASP A 97 7.06 -11.30 2.42
N THR A 98 7.18 -10.15 3.11
CA THR A 98 6.68 -9.97 4.48
C THR A 98 5.54 -8.96 4.57
N ALA A 99 4.75 -9.02 5.65
CA ALA A 99 3.70 -8.04 5.93
C ALA A 99 4.22 -6.59 5.89
N GLY A 100 5.46 -6.35 6.33
CA GLY A 100 6.09 -5.04 6.31
C GLY A 100 6.41 -4.52 4.93
N ALA A 101 6.72 -5.41 3.98
CA ALA A 101 6.96 -5.06 2.58
C ALA A 101 5.65 -4.77 1.83
N LEU A 102 4.57 -5.50 2.17
CA LEU A 102 3.26 -5.37 1.53
C LEU A 102 2.39 -4.26 2.12
N MET A 103 2.71 -3.72 3.31
CA MET A 103 1.82 -2.81 4.00
C MET A 103 1.83 -1.40 3.40
N THR A 104 0.65 -0.79 3.39
CA THR A 104 0.50 0.66 3.23
C THR A 104 0.41 1.36 4.58
N THR A 105 0.89 2.61 4.66
CA THR A 105 0.73 3.46 5.85
C THR A 105 -0.50 4.36 5.77
N GLU A 106 -1.27 4.26 4.69
CA GLU A 106 -2.45 5.08 4.41
C GLU A 106 -3.73 4.53 5.02
N PHE A 107 -3.81 4.44 6.33
CA PHE A 107 -4.99 4.01 7.06
C PHE A 107 -5.63 5.13 7.90
N VAL A 108 -6.90 4.94 8.29
CA VAL A 108 -7.59 5.87 9.17
C VAL A 108 -7.51 5.38 10.60
N SER A 109 -6.87 6.17 11.46
CA SER A 109 -6.82 5.90 12.89
C SER A 109 -7.45 7.02 13.72
N VAL A 110 -7.99 6.66 14.88
CA VAL A 110 -8.61 7.61 15.82
C VAL A 110 -8.26 7.24 17.27
N PRO A 111 -8.20 8.23 18.17
CA PRO A 111 -7.99 7.97 19.59
C PRO A 111 -9.19 7.21 20.21
N ALA A 112 -8.89 6.31 21.16
CA ALA A 112 -9.89 5.49 21.85
C ALA A 112 -10.90 6.28 22.71
N ASN A 113 -10.63 7.54 23.01
CA ASN A 113 -11.51 8.43 23.76
C ASN A 113 -12.50 9.23 22.89
N TRP A 114 -12.54 8.98 21.57
CA TRP A 114 -13.47 9.64 20.68
C TRP A 114 -14.86 9.00 20.67
N THR A 115 -15.85 9.80 20.22
CA THR A 115 -17.20 9.32 19.93
C THR A 115 -17.33 8.92 18.45
N VAL A 116 -18.41 8.19 18.14
CA VAL A 116 -18.81 7.87 16.77
C VAL A 116 -18.93 9.12 15.91
N GLY A 117 -19.56 10.18 16.44
CA GLY A 117 -19.74 11.45 15.73
C GLY A 117 -18.41 12.13 15.39
N GLN A 118 -17.47 12.18 16.34
CA GLN A 118 -16.13 12.74 16.11
C GLN A 118 -15.37 11.93 15.06
N THR A 119 -15.46 10.61 15.11
CA THR A 119 -14.83 9.72 14.15
C THR A 119 -15.39 9.91 12.74
N LEU A 120 -16.71 9.98 12.58
CA LEU A 120 -17.35 10.24 11.30
C LEU A 120 -16.98 11.61 10.70
N GLN A 121 -16.81 12.62 11.56
CA GLN A 121 -16.34 13.93 11.14
C GLN A 121 -14.91 13.86 10.59
N HIS A 122 -14.02 13.21 11.31
CA HIS A 122 -12.63 13.03 10.91
C HIS A 122 -12.49 12.29 9.58
N ILE A 123 -13.24 11.21 9.38
CA ILE A 123 -13.24 10.45 8.13
C ILE A 123 -13.59 11.35 6.94
N ARG A 124 -14.60 12.22 7.05
CA ARG A 124 -14.98 13.15 5.96
C ARG A 124 -13.87 14.14 5.60
N GLU A 125 -12.97 14.42 6.53
CA GLU A 125 -11.83 15.32 6.31
C GLU A 125 -10.65 14.61 5.65
N VAL A 126 -10.40 13.33 6.00
CA VAL A 126 -9.21 12.57 5.57
C VAL A 126 -9.48 11.55 4.45
N GLU A 127 -10.75 11.21 4.17
CA GLU A 127 -11.13 10.14 3.22
C GLU A 127 -10.46 10.26 1.84
N ARG A 128 -10.19 11.48 1.39
CA ARG A 128 -9.61 11.72 0.05
C ARG A 128 -8.12 11.39 -0.05
N THR A 129 -7.46 11.14 1.06
CA THR A 129 -6.02 10.92 1.16
C THR A 129 -5.68 9.53 1.68
N ARG A 130 -6.68 8.64 1.81
CA ARG A 130 -6.50 7.30 2.36
C ARG A 130 -6.94 6.26 1.35
N GLU A 131 -6.22 5.17 1.31
CA GLU A 131 -6.46 4.09 0.37
C GLU A 131 -7.79 3.39 0.65
N THR A 132 -8.07 3.10 1.90
CA THR A 132 -9.31 2.44 2.29
C THR A 132 -9.91 3.03 3.57
N VAL A 133 -11.24 3.11 3.60
CA VAL A 133 -12.05 3.49 4.77
C VAL A 133 -12.99 2.36 5.22
N TYR A 134 -12.69 1.10 4.88
CA TYR A 134 -13.52 -0.03 5.31
C TYR A 134 -13.44 -0.31 6.81
N ALA A 135 -12.31 0.00 7.44
CA ALA A 135 -12.06 -0.15 8.85
C ALA A 135 -11.37 1.09 9.44
N ILE A 136 -11.67 1.37 10.69
CA ILE A 136 -11.09 2.45 11.49
C ILE A 136 -10.29 1.82 12.62
N TYR A 137 -9.04 2.21 12.77
CA TYR A 137 -8.13 1.67 13.77
C TYR A 137 -8.12 2.56 15.00
N VAL A 138 -8.59 2.02 16.12
CA VAL A 138 -8.73 2.74 17.38
C VAL A 138 -7.47 2.58 18.19
N LEU A 139 -6.75 3.66 18.39
CA LEU A 139 -5.46 3.68 19.06
C LEU A 139 -5.57 4.21 20.48
N ASP A 140 -4.75 3.67 21.37
CA ASP A 140 -4.53 4.25 22.69
C ASP A 140 -3.84 5.62 22.54
N PRO A 141 -4.41 6.71 23.07
CA PRO A 141 -3.87 8.05 22.85
C PRO A 141 -2.52 8.30 23.56
N ALA A 142 -2.15 7.48 24.54
CA ALA A 142 -0.91 7.65 25.29
C ALA A 142 0.23 6.79 24.72
N SER A 143 -0.07 5.55 24.29
CA SER A 143 0.94 4.59 23.83
C SER A 143 0.98 4.41 22.30
N GLY A 144 -0.07 4.83 21.56
CA GLY A 144 -0.20 4.56 20.12
C GLY A 144 -0.56 3.10 19.78
N GLN A 145 -0.77 2.27 20.78
CA GLN A 145 -1.10 0.85 20.59
C GLN A 145 -2.50 0.67 20.00
N LEU A 146 -2.64 -0.31 19.11
CA LEU A 146 -3.94 -0.70 18.58
C LEU A 146 -4.82 -1.31 19.69
N ARG A 147 -5.96 -0.68 19.95
CA ARG A 147 -6.96 -1.14 20.94
C ARG A 147 -8.05 -1.95 20.29
N GLN A 148 -8.61 -1.43 19.19
CA GLN A 148 -9.74 -2.03 18.51
C GLN A 148 -9.77 -1.66 17.03
N VAL A 149 -10.56 -2.42 16.27
CA VAL A 149 -10.90 -2.13 14.88
C VAL A 149 -12.41 -1.98 14.77
N VAL A 150 -12.85 -0.88 14.17
CA VAL A 150 -14.28 -0.58 13.96
C VAL A 150 -14.56 -0.58 12.47
N THR A 151 -15.45 -1.45 12.02
CA THR A 151 -15.88 -1.44 10.62
C THR A 151 -16.75 -0.22 10.31
N MET A 152 -16.70 0.28 9.08
CA MET A 152 -17.56 1.37 8.63
C MET A 152 -19.05 1.09 8.88
N ARG A 153 -19.48 -0.16 8.73
CA ARG A 153 -20.85 -0.58 9.02
C ARG A 153 -21.27 -0.28 10.47
N ARG A 154 -20.42 -0.63 11.44
CA ARG A 154 -20.70 -0.39 12.87
C ARG A 154 -20.70 1.10 13.18
N LEU A 155 -19.77 1.84 12.60
CA LEU A 155 -19.68 3.27 12.77
C LEU A 155 -20.94 3.99 12.26
N ILE A 156 -21.45 3.62 11.07
CA ILE A 156 -22.67 4.23 10.50
C ILE A 156 -23.92 3.89 11.32
N THR A 157 -23.97 2.71 11.96
CA THR A 157 -25.11 2.28 12.77
C THR A 157 -25.03 2.71 14.23
N GLY A 158 -23.89 3.19 14.71
CA GLY A 158 -23.70 3.70 16.06
C GLY A 158 -24.32 5.10 16.24
N LEU A 159 -24.66 5.45 17.47
CA LEU A 159 -25.17 6.78 17.81
C LEU A 159 -24.02 7.78 17.89
N PRO A 160 -24.22 9.05 17.47
CA PRO A 160 -23.12 10.04 17.42
C PRO A 160 -22.40 10.27 18.76
N ASP A 161 -23.13 10.19 19.87
CA ASP A 161 -22.60 10.42 21.22
C ASP A 161 -22.05 9.15 21.89
N GLU A 162 -22.17 7.99 21.22
CA GLU A 162 -21.67 6.70 21.69
C GLU A 162 -20.15 6.65 21.61
N SER A 163 -19.49 6.01 22.58
CA SER A 163 -18.03 5.82 22.53
C SER A 163 -17.64 4.93 21.32
N ILE A 164 -16.54 5.27 20.67
CA ILE A 164 -16.01 4.45 19.59
C ILE A 164 -15.68 3.03 20.04
N LEU A 165 -15.32 2.83 21.30
CA LEU A 165 -15.04 1.52 21.87
C LEU A 165 -16.31 0.70 22.11
N ASP A 166 -17.46 1.33 22.37
CA ASP A 166 -18.72 0.63 22.60
C ASP A 166 -19.29 0.03 21.30
N VAL A 167 -19.02 0.66 20.16
CA VAL A 167 -19.41 0.15 18.84
C VAL A 167 -18.37 -0.79 18.23
N ALA A 168 -17.19 -0.91 18.83
CA ALA A 168 -16.13 -1.81 18.38
C ALA A 168 -16.53 -3.29 18.51
N GLN A 169 -15.74 -4.17 17.90
CA GLN A 169 -15.93 -5.62 18.11
C GLN A 169 -15.53 -6.00 19.54
N VAL A 170 -16.23 -6.99 20.10
CA VAL A 170 -15.94 -7.47 21.46
C VAL A 170 -14.60 -8.21 21.55
N ASN A 171 -14.20 -8.86 20.46
CA ASN A 171 -12.95 -9.62 20.40
C ASN A 171 -11.76 -8.70 20.14
N ALA A 172 -10.58 -9.11 20.62
CA ALA A 172 -9.33 -8.45 20.27
C ALA A 172 -9.15 -8.43 18.73
N PRO A 173 -8.59 -7.35 18.15
CA PRO A 173 -8.31 -7.31 16.73
C PRO A 173 -7.30 -8.39 16.32
N VAL A 174 -7.51 -8.96 15.14
CA VAL A 174 -6.51 -9.84 14.51
C VAL A 174 -5.44 -8.93 13.93
N THR A 175 -4.20 -9.15 14.33
CA THR A 175 -3.04 -8.37 13.88
C THR A 175 -1.96 -9.30 13.35
N VAL A 176 -1.04 -8.78 12.57
CA VAL A 176 0.16 -9.47 12.10
C VAL A 176 1.41 -8.71 12.50
N ASP A 177 2.49 -9.46 12.73
CA ASP A 177 3.81 -8.89 12.93
C ASP A 177 4.41 -8.45 11.58
N VAL A 178 5.21 -7.40 11.59
CA VAL A 178 5.85 -6.83 10.41
C VAL A 178 6.70 -7.83 9.62
N ALA A 179 7.28 -8.84 10.30
CA ALA A 179 8.09 -9.89 9.70
C ALA A 179 7.29 -11.14 9.29
N MET A 180 5.97 -11.13 9.47
CA MET A 180 5.12 -12.27 9.09
C MET A 180 5.14 -12.47 7.58
N ASP A 181 5.28 -13.72 7.15
CA ASP A 181 5.27 -14.14 5.76
C ASP A 181 3.92 -13.84 5.07
N GLN A 182 3.99 -13.38 3.80
CA GLN A 182 2.81 -12.97 3.02
C GLN A 182 1.76 -14.06 2.86
N GLU A 183 2.15 -15.34 2.70
CA GLU A 183 1.17 -16.44 2.63
C GLU A 183 0.44 -16.64 3.97
N GLU A 184 1.11 -16.41 5.10
CA GLU A 184 0.47 -16.51 6.40
C GLU A 184 -0.50 -15.35 6.63
N VAL A 185 -0.13 -14.14 6.20
CA VAL A 185 -1.03 -12.97 6.16
C VAL A 185 -2.28 -13.30 5.33
N ALA A 186 -2.11 -13.85 4.13
CA ALA A 186 -3.21 -14.28 3.26
C ALA A 186 -4.14 -15.30 3.93
N ARG A 187 -3.55 -16.28 4.63
CA ARG A 187 -4.33 -17.28 5.37
C ARG A 187 -5.16 -16.66 6.50
N LEU A 188 -4.62 -15.65 7.19
CA LEU A 188 -5.34 -14.94 8.26
C LEU A 188 -6.45 -14.07 7.69
N ILE A 189 -6.20 -13.29 6.63
CA ILE A 189 -7.21 -12.48 5.92
C ILE A 189 -8.38 -13.38 5.52
N ARG A 190 -8.10 -14.50 4.84
CA ARG A 190 -9.12 -15.46 4.42
C ARG A 190 -9.85 -16.11 5.58
N ARG A 191 -9.13 -16.51 6.66
CA ARG A 191 -9.72 -17.19 7.82
C ARG A 191 -10.71 -16.31 8.57
N HIS A 192 -10.43 -15.03 8.66
CA HIS A 192 -11.21 -14.06 9.41
C HIS A 192 -12.13 -13.18 8.55
N ASP A 193 -12.17 -13.44 7.24
CA ASP A 193 -13.00 -12.69 6.26
C ASP A 193 -12.73 -11.18 6.35
N LEU A 194 -11.43 -10.80 6.35
CA LEU A 194 -10.98 -9.43 6.47
C LEU A 194 -10.79 -8.78 5.10
N LEU A 195 -11.01 -7.47 5.02
CA LEU A 195 -10.65 -6.65 3.85
C LEU A 195 -9.26 -6.04 3.99
N ALA A 196 -8.80 -5.85 5.23
CA ALA A 196 -7.46 -5.42 5.55
C ALA A 196 -7.09 -5.93 6.95
N ILE A 197 -5.80 -6.19 7.18
CA ILE A 197 -5.27 -6.66 8.46
C ILE A 197 -4.24 -5.66 8.98
N PRO A 198 -4.33 -5.19 10.24
CA PRO A 198 -3.34 -4.28 10.81
C PRO A 198 -2.00 -4.97 11.07
N VAL A 199 -0.94 -4.29 10.67
CA VAL A 199 0.47 -4.65 10.94
C VAL A 199 0.93 -3.89 12.17
N VAL A 200 1.50 -4.60 13.12
CA VAL A 200 1.99 -4.03 14.38
C VAL A 200 3.44 -4.47 14.65
N ASP A 201 4.13 -3.67 15.46
CA ASP A 201 5.43 -4.04 16.00
C ASP A 201 5.32 -4.92 17.25
N ASP A 202 6.47 -5.28 17.83
CA ASP A 202 6.58 -6.06 19.08
C ASP A 202 5.98 -5.34 20.31
N GLN A 203 5.76 -4.02 20.24
CA GLN A 203 5.11 -3.21 21.27
C GLN A 203 3.61 -3.01 21.00
N GLN A 204 3.05 -3.68 19.98
CA GLN A 204 1.67 -3.53 19.52
C GLN A 204 1.33 -2.11 19.00
N GLN A 205 2.34 -1.35 18.59
CA GLN A 205 2.12 -0.08 17.90
C GLN A 205 1.77 -0.35 16.44
N MET A 206 0.80 0.37 15.94
CA MET A 206 0.33 0.19 14.57
C MET A 206 1.32 0.83 13.59
N LEU A 207 1.81 0.04 12.63
CA LEU A 207 2.74 0.45 11.60
C LEU A 207 2.06 0.71 10.26
N GLY A 208 1.08 -0.14 9.90
CA GLY A 208 0.38 -0.07 8.63
C GLY A 208 -0.78 -1.05 8.56
N ILE A 209 -1.28 -1.26 7.36
CA ILE A 209 -2.27 -2.28 7.03
C ILE A 209 -1.83 -3.03 5.78
N VAL A 210 -2.18 -4.30 5.67
CA VAL A 210 -2.11 -5.06 4.42
C VAL A 210 -3.53 -5.29 3.95
N THR A 211 -3.84 -4.93 2.71
CA THR A 211 -5.16 -5.10 2.12
C THR A 211 -5.32 -6.48 1.45
N VAL A 212 -6.54 -6.89 1.21
CA VAL A 212 -6.82 -8.21 0.60
C VAL A 212 -6.37 -8.29 -0.85
N ASP A 213 -6.44 -7.19 -1.59
CA ASP A 213 -6.01 -7.08 -2.98
C ASP A 213 -4.49 -7.19 -3.11
N ASP A 214 -3.71 -6.48 -2.29
CA ASP A 214 -2.24 -6.56 -2.30
C ASP A 214 -1.74 -7.98 -2.02
N VAL A 215 -2.34 -8.64 -1.03
CA VAL A 215 -2.02 -10.04 -0.74
C VAL A 215 -2.37 -10.98 -1.89
N LEU A 216 -3.48 -10.75 -2.59
CA LEU A 216 -3.86 -11.56 -3.75
C LEU A 216 -2.89 -11.38 -4.90
N ASP A 217 -2.47 -10.14 -5.16
CA ASP A 217 -1.52 -9.83 -6.22
C ASP A 217 -0.15 -10.47 -5.92
N ALA A 218 0.36 -10.34 -4.70
CA ALA A 218 1.60 -10.98 -4.27
C ALA A 218 1.58 -12.52 -4.43
N LEU A 219 0.47 -13.18 -4.05
CA LEU A 219 0.32 -14.63 -4.23
C LEU A 219 0.25 -15.06 -5.71
N ILE A 220 -0.31 -14.23 -6.60
CA ILE A 220 -0.36 -14.49 -8.03
C ILE A 220 1.05 -14.37 -8.63
N GLU A 221 1.81 -13.37 -8.24
CA GLU A 221 3.20 -13.18 -8.66
C GLU A 221 4.07 -14.36 -8.23
N GLU A 222 4.03 -14.76 -6.96
CA GLU A 222 4.78 -15.90 -6.43
C GLU A 222 4.41 -17.21 -7.15
N SER A 223 3.11 -17.47 -7.36
CA SER A 223 2.65 -18.66 -8.08
C SER A 223 3.13 -18.69 -9.54
N THR A 224 3.25 -17.54 -10.17
CA THR A 224 3.72 -17.38 -11.55
C THR A 224 5.23 -17.60 -11.63
N GLU A 225 6.00 -17.06 -10.70
CA GLU A 225 7.44 -17.30 -10.59
C GLU A 225 7.76 -18.78 -10.36
N ASP A 226 7.03 -19.43 -9.46
CA ASP A 226 7.21 -20.86 -9.18
C ASP A 226 6.85 -21.72 -10.39
N ALA A 227 5.79 -21.39 -11.12
CA ALA A 227 5.45 -22.08 -12.36
C ALA A 227 6.56 -21.93 -13.43
N HIS A 228 7.19 -20.76 -13.52
CA HIS A 228 8.33 -20.54 -14.43
C HIS A 228 9.57 -21.33 -13.99
N LYS A 229 9.90 -21.36 -12.70
CA LYS A 229 11.01 -22.14 -12.13
C LYS A 229 10.82 -23.66 -12.39
N PHE A 230 9.60 -24.19 -12.19
CA PHE A 230 9.25 -25.58 -12.45
C PHE A 230 9.22 -25.93 -13.95
N GLY A 231 8.85 -24.96 -14.80
CA GLY A 231 8.82 -25.13 -16.26
C GLY A 231 10.21 -25.17 -16.94
N GLY A 232 11.31 -24.97 -16.20
CA GLY A 232 12.66 -24.89 -16.70
C GLY A 232 12.92 -23.68 -17.64
N MET A 233 12.06 -22.70 -17.60
CA MET A 233 12.24 -21.43 -18.30
C MET A 233 12.70 -20.40 -17.28
N GLU A 234 14.02 -20.17 -17.21
CA GLU A 234 14.48 -18.87 -16.69
C GLU A 234 13.85 -17.79 -17.57
N ALA A 235 13.27 -16.79 -16.94
CA ALA A 235 12.76 -15.64 -17.66
C ALA A 235 13.89 -15.11 -18.56
N LEU A 236 13.72 -15.21 -19.87
CA LEU A 236 14.65 -14.67 -20.85
C LEU A 236 14.46 -13.14 -20.90
N ASP A 237 15.01 -12.49 -19.93
CA ASP A 237 15.02 -11.02 -19.80
C ASP A 237 16.12 -10.39 -20.68
N LYS A 238 16.37 -10.96 -21.86
CA LYS A 238 17.23 -10.34 -22.87
C LYS A 238 16.56 -10.39 -24.23
N PRO A 239 16.31 -9.25 -24.86
CA PRO A 239 15.88 -9.22 -26.25
C PRO A 239 16.97 -9.87 -27.11
N TYR A 240 16.59 -10.82 -27.94
CA TYR A 240 17.45 -11.34 -28.98
C TYR A 240 17.89 -10.18 -29.89
N MET A 241 19.21 -10.02 -30.05
CA MET A 241 19.80 -9.12 -31.05
C MET A 241 19.43 -9.55 -32.46
#